data_bb609c9a8530a1610212c14874a5602b
#
_entry.id   bb609c9a8530a1610212c14874a5602b
#
_cell.length_a   1.000
_cell.length_b   1.000
_cell.length_c   1.000
_cell.angle_alpha   90.00
_cell.angle_beta   90.00
_cell.angle_gamma   90.00
#
_symmetry.space_group_name_H-M   'P 1'
#
loop_
_entity.id
_entity.type
_entity.pdbx_description
1 polymer ?
#
loop_
_entity_poly.entity_id
_entity_poly.type
_entity_poly.pdbx_seq_one_letter_code
_entity_poly.pdbx_strand_id
1 'polypeptide(L)'
;MIWFSDPDKSHHADGVGNEIGTAAIRYADQHFGELVERVRNNDKSKDADIIVISDHGYSTIQEVIDVRKELITAGLLQNEEDDSVLIAPNGGSALFYVKNSDKEITQKLINTLMEFEWCGPLFSSSKVGEFEGVLSTDLIGIEGPRCPDIAMSFHWNSEKNKAGYPGMIYSTGGDVDLGTHGSISKHEMNNVLGAFGPSFKKGITCSTPTGNIDLTPTILHILGINTETSFDGRPIKEALINDINPDEVKVSTTEHVSENSQTGYSQKLVISSVGDTKYIDYAERTN
;
A
#
# COMPACT_ATOMS: atom_id res chain seq x y z
N MET A 1 13.22 -6.63 -17.37
CA MET A 1 12.87 -6.42 -15.97
C MET A 1 13.77 -7.31 -15.11
N ILE A 2 14.34 -6.77 -14.05
CA ILE A 2 15.16 -7.47 -13.06
C ILE A 2 14.52 -7.23 -11.71
N TRP A 3 14.45 -8.25 -10.87
CA TRP A 3 13.92 -8.17 -9.53
C TRP A 3 14.99 -8.52 -8.52
N PHE A 4 15.12 -7.69 -7.48
CA PHE A 4 15.91 -7.94 -6.30
C PHE A 4 14.95 -8.36 -5.19
N SER A 5 15.17 -9.51 -4.56
CA SER A 5 14.36 -10.00 -3.44
C SER A 5 14.70 -9.32 -2.10
N ASP A 6 15.86 -8.65 -2.06
CA ASP A 6 16.26 -7.80 -0.96
C ASP A 6 16.08 -6.32 -1.33
N PRO A 7 15.73 -5.46 -0.38
CA PRO A 7 15.72 -5.65 1.08
C PRO A 7 14.47 -6.30 1.69
N ASP A 8 13.44 -6.64 0.90
CA ASP A 8 12.17 -7.19 1.37
C ASP A 8 12.36 -8.40 2.29
N LYS A 9 13.04 -9.43 1.79
CA LYS A 9 13.31 -10.65 2.54
C LYS A 9 14.04 -10.38 3.86
N SER A 10 15.03 -9.48 3.84
CA SER A 10 15.82 -9.16 5.04
C SER A 10 15.02 -8.34 6.04
N HIS A 11 14.11 -7.45 5.59
CA HIS A 11 13.24 -6.72 6.51
C HIS A 11 12.23 -7.63 7.20
N HIS A 12 11.69 -8.63 6.50
CA HIS A 12 10.83 -9.64 7.11
C HIS A 12 11.55 -10.53 8.12
N ALA A 13 12.81 -10.83 7.88
CA ALA A 13 13.57 -11.76 8.73
C ALA A 13 14.24 -11.08 9.94
N ASP A 14 14.68 -9.84 9.78
CA ASP A 14 15.57 -9.17 10.72
C ASP A 14 15.08 -7.80 11.18
N GLY A 15 14.05 -7.24 10.53
CA GLY A 15 13.45 -5.95 10.88
C GLY A 15 13.96 -4.75 10.08
N VAL A 16 13.21 -3.66 10.17
CA VAL A 16 13.43 -2.44 9.40
C VAL A 16 14.54 -1.59 10.03
N GLY A 17 15.58 -1.26 9.24
CA GLY A 17 16.61 -0.30 9.62
C GLY A 17 17.71 -0.84 10.54
N ASN A 18 17.71 -2.13 10.85
CA ASN A 18 18.83 -2.78 11.56
C ASN A 18 20.06 -2.97 10.66
N GLU A 19 21.13 -3.52 11.20
CA GLU A 19 22.38 -3.71 10.44
C GLU A 19 22.20 -4.62 9.22
N ILE A 20 21.43 -5.70 9.34
CA ILE A 20 21.19 -6.68 8.27
C ILE A 20 20.31 -6.06 7.18
N GLY A 21 19.19 -5.44 7.53
CA GLY A 21 18.33 -4.74 6.58
C GLY A 21 19.05 -3.61 5.85
N THR A 22 19.90 -2.85 6.57
CA THR A 22 20.72 -1.80 5.96
C THR A 22 21.80 -2.39 5.03
N ALA A 23 22.40 -3.53 5.40
CA ALA A 23 23.36 -4.23 4.55
C ALA A 23 22.70 -4.78 3.29
N ALA A 24 21.46 -5.28 3.39
CA ALA A 24 20.68 -5.75 2.25
C ALA A 24 20.39 -4.62 1.23
N ILE A 25 20.04 -3.42 1.72
CA ILE A 25 19.88 -2.24 0.85
C ILE A 25 21.19 -1.91 0.13
N ARG A 26 22.31 -1.87 0.85
CA ARG A 26 23.64 -1.61 0.25
C ARG A 26 24.02 -2.66 -0.78
N TYR A 27 23.70 -3.92 -0.53
CA TYR A 27 23.95 -5.02 -1.44
C TYR A 27 23.12 -4.87 -2.73
N ALA A 28 21.83 -4.58 -2.61
CA ALA A 28 20.96 -4.32 -3.75
C ALA A 28 21.47 -3.11 -4.57
N ASP A 29 21.84 -2.01 -3.90
CA ASP A 29 22.38 -0.80 -4.53
C ASP A 29 23.69 -1.08 -5.28
N GLN A 30 24.62 -1.86 -4.69
CA GLN A 30 25.86 -2.26 -5.35
C GLN A 30 25.58 -3.02 -6.64
N HIS A 31 24.73 -4.05 -6.61
CA HIS A 31 24.41 -4.84 -7.80
C HIS A 31 23.63 -4.04 -8.85
N PHE A 32 22.79 -3.13 -8.41
CA PHE A 32 22.16 -2.17 -9.29
C PHE A 32 23.22 -1.28 -9.98
N GLY A 33 24.21 -0.76 -9.24
CA GLY A 33 25.34 -0.02 -9.79
C GLY A 33 26.10 -0.81 -10.87
N GLU A 34 26.43 -2.07 -10.60
CA GLU A 34 27.09 -2.97 -11.57
C GLU A 34 26.23 -3.17 -12.84
N LEU A 35 24.90 -3.30 -12.67
CA LEU A 35 23.96 -3.40 -13.80
C LEU A 35 24.00 -2.13 -14.65
N VAL A 36 23.92 -0.96 -14.03
CA VAL A 36 23.98 0.34 -14.70
C VAL A 36 25.27 0.48 -15.49
N GLU A 37 26.43 0.14 -14.91
CA GLU A 37 27.70 0.17 -15.60
C GLU A 37 27.72 -0.74 -16.84
N ARG A 38 27.21 -1.96 -16.72
CA ARG A 38 27.11 -2.88 -17.88
C ARG A 38 26.21 -2.34 -18.99
N VAL A 39 25.08 -1.75 -18.64
CA VAL A 39 24.17 -1.13 -19.60
C VAL A 39 24.85 0.05 -20.30
N ARG A 40 25.52 0.93 -19.56
CA ARG A 40 26.19 2.12 -20.10
C ARG A 40 27.42 1.83 -20.93
N ASN A 41 28.15 0.76 -20.62
CA ASN A 41 29.35 0.33 -21.34
C ASN A 41 29.06 -0.55 -22.58
N ASN A 42 27.80 -0.85 -22.87
CA ASN A 42 27.41 -1.65 -24.04
C ASN A 42 26.82 -0.73 -25.12
N ASP A 43 27.41 -0.72 -26.27
CA ASP A 43 27.00 0.16 -27.40
C ASP A 43 25.55 0.00 -27.84
N LYS A 44 24.92 -1.16 -27.58
CA LYS A 44 23.52 -1.43 -27.92
C LYS A 44 22.53 -0.90 -26.86
N SER A 45 22.98 -0.64 -25.65
CA SER A 45 22.12 -0.27 -24.54
C SER A 45 22.56 0.99 -23.78
N LYS A 46 23.67 1.62 -24.16
CA LYS A 46 24.20 2.82 -23.45
C LYS A 46 23.21 3.98 -23.35
N ASP A 47 22.28 4.07 -24.28
CA ASP A 47 21.23 5.08 -24.32
C ASP A 47 19.87 4.56 -23.80
N ALA A 48 19.86 3.44 -23.07
CA ALA A 48 18.63 2.94 -22.47
C ALA A 48 18.16 3.80 -21.32
N ASP A 49 16.85 3.96 -21.21
CA ASP A 49 16.21 4.45 -20.00
C ASP A 49 16.19 3.35 -18.93
N ILE A 50 16.41 3.72 -17.68
CA ILE A 50 16.41 2.82 -16.54
C ILE A 50 15.45 3.39 -15.49
N ILE A 51 14.51 2.57 -15.03
CA ILE A 51 13.56 2.90 -13.98
C ILE A 51 13.78 1.94 -12.81
N VAL A 52 13.88 2.48 -11.62
CA VAL A 52 14.01 1.76 -10.34
C VAL A 52 12.76 2.02 -9.53
N ILE A 53 12.14 0.96 -9.05
CA ILE A 53 10.92 1.04 -8.24
C ILE A 53 10.99 0.06 -7.08
N SER A 54 10.24 0.34 -6.02
CA SER A 54 9.76 -0.66 -5.08
C SER A 54 8.24 -0.85 -5.24
N ASP A 55 7.74 -2.00 -4.88
CA ASP A 55 6.31 -2.33 -4.91
C ASP A 55 5.57 -1.72 -3.72
N HIS A 56 6.23 -1.61 -2.56
CA HIS A 56 5.72 -1.00 -1.32
C HIS A 56 6.88 -0.48 -0.46
N GLY A 57 6.52 0.24 0.60
CA GLY A 57 7.38 0.55 1.73
C GLY A 57 7.25 -0.49 2.84
N TYR A 58 7.63 -0.14 4.09
CA TYR A 58 7.66 -1.08 5.21
C TYR A 58 7.21 -0.43 6.52
N SER A 59 6.55 -1.24 7.35
CA SER A 59 6.25 -0.95 8.76
C SER A 59 6.94 -1.98 9.67
N THR A 60 7.10 -1.64 10.95
CA THR A 60 7.63 -2.55 11.98
C THR A 60 6.48 -3.11 12.82
N ILE A 61 6.48 -4.41 13.04
CA ILE A 61 5.45 -5.10 13.83
C ILE A 61 5.59 -4.70 15.29
N GLN A 62 4.54 -4.09 15.85
CA GLN A 62 4.48 -3.80 17.29
C GLN A 62 3.81 -4.92 18.10
N GLU A 63 2.87 -5.63 17.47
CA GLU A 63 2.14 -6.76 18.06
C GLU A 63 1.55 -7.65 16.97
N VAL A 64 1.48 -8.96 17.25
CA VAL A 64 0.89 -9.95 16.33
C VAL A 64 -0.48 -10.35 16.83
N ILE A 65 -1.49 -10.24 15.96
CA ILE A 65 -2.90 -10.47 16.27
C ILE A 65 -3.40 -11.73 15.56
N ASP A 66 -3.88 -12.69 16.35
CA ASP A 66 -4.71 -13.79 15.83
C ASP A 66 -6.16 -13.32 15.74
N VAL A 67 -6.52 -12.75 14.59
CA VAL A 67 -7.85 -12.15 14.36
C VAL A 67 -8.98 -13.14 14.63
N ARG A 68 -8.82 -14.42 14.26
CA ARG A 68 -9.86 -15.42 14.50
C ARG A 68 -10.09 -15.65 15.98
N LYS A 69 -9.02 -15.80 16.72
CA LYS A 69 -9.07 -16.00 18.18
C LYS A 69 -9.69 -14.80 18.90
N GLU A 70 -9.36 -13.57 18.45
CA GLU A 70 -9.97 -12.35 18.99
C GLU A 70 -11.49 -12.31 18.73
N LEU A 71 -11.95 -12.67 17.52
CA LEU A 71 -13.37 -12.71 17.19
C LEU A 71 -14.12 -13.83 17.93
N ILE A 72 -13.47 -14.97 18.21
CA ILE A 72 -14.04 -16.02 19.08
C ILE A 72 -14.15 -15.50 20.52
N THR A 73 -13.12 -14.87 21.04
CA THR A 73 -13.09 -14.31 22.38
C THR A 73 -14.16 -13.24 22.59
N ALA A 74 -14.40 -12.41 21.57
CA ALA A 74 -15.48 -11.43 21.54
C ALA A 74 -16.90 -12.05 21.36
N GLY A 75 -16.99 -13.35 21.10
CA GLY A 75 -18.26 -14.06 20.93
C GLY A 75 -18.93 -13.86 19.57
N LEU A 76 -18.22 -13.29 18.58
CA LEU A 76 -18.71 -13.18 17.21
C LEU A 76 -18.67 -14.56 16.50
N LEU A 77 -17.55 -15.27 16.63
CA LEU A 77 -17.39 -16.64 16.15
C LEU A 77 -17.55 -17.63 17.30
N GLN A 78 -18.12 -18.80 17.04
CA GLN A 78 -18.38 -19.81 18.08
C GLN A 78 -17.13 -20.64 18.43
N ASN A 79 -16.29 -20.92 17.42
CA ASN A 79 -15.08 -21.74 17.53
C ASN A 79 -14.22 -21.60 16.26
N GLU A 80 -13.10 -22.34 16.21
CA GLU A 80 -12.17 -22.34 15.07
C GLU A 80 -12.78 -22.83 13.74
N GLU A 81 -13.84 -23.65 13.80
CA GLU A 81 -14.50 -24.26 12.64
C GLU A 81 -15.72 -23.44 12.17
N ASP A 82 -16.02 -22.32 12.86
CA ASP A 82 -17.13 -21.44 12.48
C ASP A 82 -16.85 -20.82 11.09
N ASP A 83 -17.67 -21.16 10.11
CA ASP A 83 -17.54 -20.72 8.72
C ASP A 83 -18.42 -19.51 8.38
N SER A 84 -19.03 -18.88 9.37
CA SER A 84 -19.87 -17.68 9.17
C SER A 84 -19.06 -16.49 8.63
N VAL A 85 -17.77 -16.40 9.00
CA VAL A 85 -16.82 -15.44 8.48
C VAL A 85 -15.49 -16.12 8.15
N LEU A 86 -15.11 -16.11 6.88
CA LEU A 86 -13.78 -16.50 6.47
C LEU A 86 -12.85 -15.30 6.56
N ILE A 87 -11.69 -15.51 7.17
CA ILE A 87 -10.66 -14.49 7.37
C ILE A 87 -9.46 -14.84 6.51
N ALA A 88 -9.04 -13.93 5.64
CA ALA A 88 -7.81 -14.03 4.85
C ALA A 88 -6.79 -13.01 5.38
N PRO A 89 -5.82 -13.44 6.22
CA PRO A 89 -4.78 -12.58 6.75
C PRO A 89 -3.77 -12.21 5.67
N ASN A 90 -3.24 -10.98 5.74
CA ASN A 90 -2.28 -10.47 4.79
C ASN A 90 -1.30 -9.46 5.44
N GLY A 91 -0.55 -9.91 6.44
CA GLY A 91 0.40 -9.06 7.16
C GLY A 91 -0.28 -7.86 7.82
N GLY A 92 -0.10 -6.66 7.25
CA GLY A 92 -0.67 -5.40 7.71
C GLY A 92 -2.18 -5.22 7.45
N SER A 93 -2.88 -6.23 6.93
CA SER A 93 -4.31 -6.20 6.66
C SER A 93 -4.99 -7.56 6.87
N ALA A 94 -6.32 -7.55 6.94
CA ALA A 94 -7.15 -8.74 6.93
C ALA A 94 -8.39 -8.52 6.06
N LEU A 95 -8.74 -9.53 5.26
CA LEU A 95 -9.92 -9.51 4.41
C LEU A 95 -10.97 -10.48 4.98
N PHE A 96 -12.21 -10.03 5.05
CA PHE A 96 -13.31 -10.81 5.61
C PHE A 96 -14.34 -11.12 4.55
N TYR A 97 -14.70 -12.40 4.45
CA TYR A 97 -15.74 -12.91 3.57
C TYR A 97 -16.86 -13.49 4.44
N VAL A 98 -17.98 -12.81 4.45
CA VAL A 98 -19.14 -13.18 5.27
C VAL A 98 -20.00 -14.16 4.48
N LYS A 99 -20.39 -15.27 5.11
CA LYS A 99 -21.20 -16.29 4.47
C LYS A 99 -22.51 -15.70 3.91
N ASN A 100 -22.73 -15.88 2.61
CA ASN A 100 -23.85 -15.32 1.84
C ASN A 100 -23.91 -13.78 1.86
N SER A 101 -22.83 -13.09 2.18
CA SER A 101 -22.77 -11.63 2.38
C SER A 101 -23.90 -11.14 3.32
N ASP A 102 -24.12 -11.88 4.40
CA ASP A 102 -25.20 -11.61 5.38
C ASP A 102 -24.95 -10.27 6.09
N LYS A 103 -25.92 -9.36 5.96
CA LYS A 103 -25.79 -7.98 6.49
C LYS A 103 -25.79 -7.92 8.01
N GLU A 104 -26.50 -8.82 8.71
CA GLU A 104 -26.54 -8.80 10.17
C GLU A 104 -25.21 -9.28 10.76
N ILE A 105 -24.63 -10.35 10.16
CA ILE A 105 -23.31 -10.84 10.53
C ILE A 105 -22.26 -9.77 10.21
N THR A 106 -22.35 -9.13 9.03
CA THR A 106 -21.43 -8.05 8.63
C THR A 106 -21.49 -6.88 9.59
N GLN A 107 -22.68 -6.43 9.99
CA GLN A 107 -22.83 -5.33 10.96
C GLN A 107 -22.23 -5.70 12.33
N LYS A 108 -22.46 -6.94 12.80
CA LYS A 108 -21.86 -7.41 14.07
C LYS A 108 -20.34 -7.48 13.96
N LEU A 109 -19.82 -8.00 12.86
CA LEU A 109 -18.36 -8.03 12.58
C LEU A 109 -17.76 -6.63 12.66
N ILE A 110 -18.35 -5.66 11.94
CA ILE A 110 -17.88 -4.27 11.92
C ILE A 110 -17.88 -3.67 13.33
N ASN A 111 -18.98 -3.80 14.06
CA ASN A 111 -19.09 -3.26 15.42
C ASN A 111 -18.04 -3.88 16.35
N THR A 112 -17.84 -5.22 16.25
CA THR A 112 -16.81 -5.92 17.04
C THR A 112 -15.41 -5.47 16.68
N LEU A 113 -15.10 -5.32 15.38
CA LEU A 113 -13.78 -4.85 14.93
C LEU A 113 -13.48 -3.44 15.46
N MET A 114 -14.44 -2.52 15.43
CA MET A 114 -14.27 -1.13 15.87
C MET A 114 -13.93 -1.02 17.38
N GLU A 115 -14.27 -2.01 18.19
CA GLU A 115 -13.95 -2.04 19.62
C GLU A 115 -12.47 -2.38 19.90
N PHE A 116 -11.77 -3.02 18.94
CA PHE A 116 -10.38 -3.40 19.11
C PHE A 116 -9.42 -2.24 18.81
N GLU A 117 -8.40 -2.06 19.64
CA GLU A 117 -7.35 -1.05 19.43
C GLU A 117 -6.52 -1.33 18.16
N TRP A 118 -6.30 -2.59 17.84
CA TRP A 118 -5.57 -3.00 16.64
C TRP A 118 -6.35 -2.81 15.34
N CYS A 119 -7.66 -2.58 15.39
CA CYS A 119 -8.46 -2.31 14.20
C CYS A 119 -8.14 -0.90 13.68
N GLY A 120 -7.63 -0.82 12.47
CA GLY A 120 -7.43 0.42 11.73
C GLY A 120 -8.57 0.68 10.73
N PRO A 121 -8.31 1.27 9.57
CA PRO A 121 -9.33 1.58 8.57
C PRO A 121 -10.11 0.37 8.07
N LEU A 122 -11.45 0.57 7.95
CA LEU A 122 -12.43 -0.41 7.50
C LEU A 122 -13.09 0.04 6.18
N PHE A 123 -13.22 -0.90 5.25
CA PHE A 123 -13.86 -0.68 3.96
C PHE A 123 -14.87 -1.79 3.69
N SER A 124 -16.09 -1.44 3.26
CA SER A 124 -17.12 -2.38 2.88
C SER A 124 -17.36 -2.41 1.38
N SER A 125 -17.59 -3.60 0.84
CA SER A 125 -17.95 -3.74 -0.57
C SER A 125 -19.43 -3.42 -0.82
N SER A 126 -19.73 -3.07 -2.07
CA SER A 126 -21.12 -2.85 -2.51
C SER A 126 -22.02 -4.10 -2.34
N LYS A 127 -21.44 -5.30 -2.19
CA LYS A 127 -22.18 -6.57 -1.95
C LYS A 127 -22.96 -6.53 -0.64
N VAL A 128 -22.34 -5.99 0.41
CA VAL A 128 -22.96 -5.91 1.74
C VAL A 128 -23.59 -4.54 2.02
N GLY A 129 -23.21 -3.51 1.28
CA GLY A 129 -23.74 -2.16 1.37
C GLY A 129 -22.94 -1.24 2.29
N GLU A 130 -23.56 -0.14 2.68
CA GLU A 130 -22.96 0.91 3.49
C GLU A 130 -23.21 0.66 4.98
N PHE A 131 -22.22 1.00 5.81
CA PHE A 131 -22.25 0.92 7.28
C PHE A 131 -21.66 2.18 7.88
N GLU A 132 -22.22 2.62 8.99
CA GLU A 132 -21.75 3.79 9.72
C GLU A 132 -20.30 3.57 10.22
N GLY A 133 -19.42 4.52 9.96
CA GLY A 133 -18.01 4.44 10.32
C GLY A 133 -17.14 3.71 9.30
N VAL A 134 -17.69 3.14 8.22
CA VAL A 134 -16.96 2.36 7.21
C VAL A 134 -16.94 3.11 5.87
N LEU A 135 -15.82 3.05 5.16
CA LEU A 135 -15.68 3.60 3.80
C LEU A 135 -15.95 2.52 2.74
N SER A 136 -16.20 2.94 1.49
CA SER A 136 -16.39 1.99 0.38
C SER A 136 -15.05 1.44 -0.13
N THR A 137 -15.02 0.13 -0.48
CA THR A 137 -13.88 -0.48 -1.18
C THR A 137 -13.61 0.15 -2.55
N ASP A 138 -14.60 0.79 -3.17
CA ASP A 138 -14.44 1.47 -4.46
C ASP A 138 -13.46 2.65 -4.36
N LEU A 139 -13.34 3.27 -3.18
CA LEU A 139 -12.38 4.36 -2.94
C LEU A 139 -10.92 3.90 -3.03
N ILE A 140 -10.68 2.62 -2.77
CA ILE A 140 -9.35 2.01 -2.76
C ILE A 140 -9.15 1.01 -3.90
N GLY A 141 -10.07 0.97 -4.88
CA GLY A 141 -9.96 0.15 -6.08
C GLY A 141 -10.07 -1.36 -5.85
N ILE A 142 -10.66 -1.79 -4.73
CA ILE A 142 -10.90 -3.21 -4.46
C ILE A 142 -12.27 -3.60 -5.00
N GLU A 143 -12.28 -4.20 -6.19
CA GLU A 143 -13.46 -4.57 -6.95
C GLU A 143 -13.40 -6.01 -7.47
N GLY A 144 -14.52 -6.45 -8.07
CA GLY A 144 -14.61 -7.72 -8.79
C GLY A 144 -15.11 -8.90 -7.97
N PRO A 145 -15.17 -10.10 -8.58
CA PRO A 145 -15.88 -11.26 -8.00
C PRO A 145 -15.22 -11.81 -6.73
N ARG A 146 -13.94 -11.54 -6.51
CA ARG A 146 -13.19 -11.95 -5.31
C ARG A 146 -13.02 -10.83 -4.28
N CYS A 147 -13.66 -9.67 -4.49
CA CYS A 147 -13.68 -8.60 -3.52
C CYS A 147 -14.21 -9.11 -2.18
N PRO A 148 -13.52 -8.85 -1.04
CA PRO A 148 -14.02 -9.20 0.28
C PRO A 148 -15.30 -8.42 0.61
N ASP A 149 -16.07 -8.89 1.58
CA ASP A 149 -17.19 -8.14 2.11
C ASP A 149 -16.70 -6.95 2.95
N ILE A 150 -15.67 -7.18 3.76
CA ILE A 150 -14.95 -6.15 4.52
C ILE A 150 -13.44 -6.30 4.29
N ALA A 151 -12.77 -5.20 3.96
CA ALA A 151 -11.31 -5.08 4.01
C ALA A 151 -10.92 -4.21 5.21
N MET A 152 -9.95 -4.67 5.99
CA MET A 152 -9.41 -3.96 7.14
C MET A 152 -7.90 -3.80 6.99
N SER A 153 -7.41 -2.58 7.16
CA SER A 153 -6.00 -2.35 7.46
C SER A 153 -5.81 -2.32 8.97
N PHE A 154 -4.71 -2.84 9.47
CA PHE A 154 -4.41 -2.72 10.89
C PHE A 154 -4.11 -1.27 11.28
N HIS A 155 -4.36 -0.96 12.56
CA HIS A 155 -3.98 0.32 13.15
C HIS A 155 -2.46 0.46 13.13
N TRP A 156 -2.01 1.60 12.64
CA TRP A 156 -0.60 1.97 12.53
C TRP A 156 -0.36 3.36 13.14
N ASN A 157 0.88 3.64 13.49
CA ASN A 157 1.28 4.95 13.97
C ASN A 157 2.68 5.33 13.45
N SER A 158 3.13 6.55 13.72
CA SER A 158 4.43 7.05 13.29
C SER A 158 5.48 7.01 14.40
N GLU A 159 5.29 6.22 15.43
CA GLU A 159 6.32 5.97 16.42
C GLU A 159 7.53 5.27 15.80
N LYS A 160 8.68 5.46 16.43
CA LYS A 160 9.94 4.91 15.93
C LYS A 160 10.21 3.54 16.53
N ASN A 161 10.65 2.63 15.66
CA ASN A 161 11.18 1.34 16.10
C ASN A 161 12.53 1.50 16.80
N LYS A 162 13.09 0.38 17.29
CA LYS A 162 14.38 0.33 17.99
C LYS A 162 15.57 0.86 17.18
N ALA A 163 15.49 0.82 15.86
CA ALA A 163 16.48 1.35 14.93
C ALA A 163 16.28 2.84 14.61
N GLY A 164 15.22 3.47 15.14
CA GLY A 164 14.93 4.89 14.96
C GLY A 164 14.09 5.24 13.73
N TYR A 165 13.57 4.26 13.01
CA TYR A 165 12.71 4.46 11.83
C TYR A 165 11.23 4.47 12.22
N PRO A 166 10.42 5.40 11.65
CA PRO A 166 9.00 5.51 11.96
C PRO A 166 8.18 4.43 11.25
N GLY A 167 7.00 4.14 11.79
CA GLY A 167 6.04 3.22 11.22
C GLY A 167 5.92 1.95 12.05
N MET A 168 5.05 1.99 13.06
CA MET A 168 4.69 0.82 13.87
C MET A 168 3.28 0.38 13.50
N ILE A 169 3.04 -0.94 13.47
CA ILE A 169 1.76 -1.52 13.06
C ILE A 169 1.47 -2.83 13.79
N TYR A 170 0.18 -3.15 13.96
CA TYR A 170 -0.26 -4.52 14.28
C TYR A 170 -0.22 -5.40 13.01
N SER A 171 -0.04 -6.70 13.17
CA SER A 171 0.10 -7.63 12.04
C SER A 171 -0.56 -8.97 12.32
N THR A 172 -0.99 -9.67 11.27
CA THR A 172 -1.50 -11.05 11.37
C THR A 172 -0.40 -12.11 11.38
N GLY A 173 0.86 -11.74 11.25
CA GLY A 173 1.97 -12.70 11.19
C GLY A 173 3.31 -12.01 11.32
N GLY A 174 4.38 -12.81 11.30
CA GLY A 174 5.73 -12.39 11.65
C GLY A 174 5.94 -12.39 13.16
N ASP A 175 7.00 -11.73 13.61
CA ASP A 175 7.31 -11.54 15.03
C ASP A 175 7.46 -10.04 15.33
N VAL A 176 7.28 -9.68 16.60
CA VAL A 176 7.46 -8.29 17.07
C VAL A 176 8.86 -7.79 16.71
N ASP A 177 8.97 -6.51 16.33
CA ASP A 177 10.19 -5.85 15.84
C ASP A 177 10.64 -6.23 14.42
N LEU A 178 10.03 -7.24 13.78
CA LEU A 178 10.27 -7.54 12.37
C LEU A 178 9.50 -6.60 11.44
N GLY A 179 9.90 -6.60 10.17
CA GLY A 179 9.23 -5.83 9.13
C GLY A 179 7.99 -6.54 8.59
N THR A 180 6.97 -5.75 8.27
CA THR A 180 5.75 -6.22 7.58
C THR A 180 5.26 -5.17 6.59
N HIS A 181 4.35 -5.58 5.72
CA HIS A 181 3.62 -4.73 4.79
C HIS A 181 2.23 -5.31 4.52
N GLY A 182 1.47 -4.69 3.61
CA GLY A 182 0.12 -5.09 3.23
C GLY A 182 -0.95 -4.21 3.85
N SER A 183 -0.57 -3.10 4.49
CA SER A 183 -1.49 -2.10 5.02
C SER A 183 -1.63 -0.89 4.08
N ILE A 184 -2.50 0.01 4.46
CA ILE A 184 -2.69 1.31 3.82
C ILE A 184 -2.01 2.45 4.62
N SER A 185 -0.99 2.10 5.39
CA SER A 185 -0.13 3.03 6.12
C SER A 185 0.67 3.92 5.17
N LYS A 186 0.84 5.20 5.50
CA LYS A 186 1.72 6.09 4.71
C LYS A 186 3.17 5.60 4.63
N HIS A 187 3.62 4.78 5.57
CA HIS A 187 4.97 4.22 5.60
C HIS A 187 5.14 3.06 4.60
N GLU A 188 4.05 2.44 4.20
CA GLU A 188 4.03 1.37 3.20
C GLU A 188 3.59 1.88 1.82
N MET A 189 2.63 2.82 1.77
CA MET A 189 2.16 3.41 0.53
C MET A 189 3.22 4.30 -0.15
N ASN A 190 4.07 4.99 0.63
CA ASN A 190 5.15 5.81 0.12
C ASN A 190 6.37 4.95 -0.19
N ASN A 191 6.56 4.61 -1.46
CA ASN A 191 7.63 3.77 -1.95
C ASN A 191 8.63 4.54 -2.83
N VAL A 192 9.65 3.83 -3.35
CA VAL A 192 10.71 4.42 -4.17
C VAL A 192 10.34 4.36 -5.65
N LEU A 193 10.48 5.49 -6.35
CA LEU A 193 10.49 5.58 -7.79
C LEU A 193 11.62 6.51 -8.24
N GLY A 194 12.57 5.97 -8.99
CA GLY A 194 13.66 6.71 -9.59
C GLY A 194 13.81 6.35 -11.06
N ALA A 195 14.20 7.33 -11.89
CA ALA A 195 14.40 7.08 -13.31
C ALA A 195 15.56 7.92 -13.86
N PHE A 196 16.30 7.37 -14.80
CA PHE A 196 17.35 8.10 -15.50
C PHE A 196 17.61 7.49 -16.89
N GLY A 197 18.01 8.34 -17.81
CA GLY A 197 18.25 7.98 -19.21
C GLY A 197 18.00 9.16 -20.13
N PRO A 198 18.04 8.95 -21.43
CA PRO A 198 17.86 10.03 -22.42
C PRO A 198 16.47 10.64 -22.40
N SER A 199 15.42 9.91 -21.95
CA SER A 199 14.05 10.41 -21.91
C SER A 199 13.73 11.20 -20.65
N PHE A 200 14.52 11.08 -19.57
CA PHE A 200 14.24 11.68 -18.27
C PHE A 200 15.00 12.98 -18.01
N LYS A 201 14.35 13.92 -17.34
CA LYS A 201 14.99 15.15 -16.79
C LYS A 201 16.07 14.77 -15.78
N LYS A 202 17.15 15.53 -15.74
CA LYS A 202 18.30 15.25 -14.87
C LYS A 202 18.28 16.12 -13.63
N GLY A 203 18.60 15.52 -12.46
CA GLY A 203 18.82 16.25 -11.22
C GLY A 203 17.57 16.93 -10.66
N ILE A 204 16.38 16.37 -10.92
CA ILE A 204 15.13 16.84 -10.35
C ILE A 204 14.61 15.87 -9.30
N THR A 205 13.88 16.39 -8.34
CA THR A 205 12.95 15.65 -7.48
C THR A 205 11.56 16.15 -7.79
N CYS A 206 10.66 15.24 -8.17
CA CYS A 206 9.29 15.56 -8.49
C CYS A 206 8.40 15.22 -7.28
N SER A 207 7.64 16.19 -6.80
CA SER A 207 6.70 16.02 -5.68
C SER A 207 5.26 15.71 -6.14
N THR A 208 5.04 15.65 -7.46
CA THR A 208 3.74 15.26 -8.03
C THR A 208 3.44 13.81 -7.64
N PRO A 209 2.24 13.50 -7.13
CA PRO A 209 1.84 12.13 -6.84
C PRO A 209 2.01 11.21 -8.05
N THR A 210 2.65 10.06 -7.82
CA THR A 210 2.87 9.01 -8.80
C THR A 210 2.69 7.65 -8.14
N GLY A 211 2.41 6.62 -8.94
CA GLY A 211 2.29 5.26 -8.45
C GLY A 211 2.84 4.23 -9.45
N ASN A 212 2.98 2.99 -9.02
CA ASN A 212 3.41 1.90 -9.90
C ASN A 212 2.47 1.69 -11.09
N ILE A 213 1.21 2.15 -10.96
CA ILE A 213 0.22 2.17 -12.05
C ILE A 213 0.64 3.06 -13.23
N ASP A 214 1.50 4.05 -13.00
CA ASP A 214 1.96 5.01 -14.01
C ASP A 214 3.10 4.48 -14.89
N LEU A 215 3.72 3.37 -14.52
CA LEU A 215 4.90 2.85 -15.23
C LEU A 215 4.57 2.42 -16.65
N THR A 216 3.55 1.61 -16.83
CA THR A 216 3.15 1.13 -18.16
C THR A 216 2.76 2.28 -19.09
N PRO A 217 1.87 3.21 -18.72
CA PRO A 217 1.55 4.34 -19.60
C PRO A 217 2.75 5.26 -19.84
N THR A 218 3.67 5.41 -18.89
CA THR A 218 4.92 6.17 -19.10
C THR A 218 5.85 5.50 -20.12
N ILE A 219 6.04 4.19 -19.99
CA ILE A 219 6.87 3.42 -20.94
C ILE A 219 6.29 3.49 -22.35
N LEU A 220 4.97 3.30 -22.50
CA LEU A 220 4.30 3.39 -23.80
C LEU A 220 4.43 4.80 -24.41
N HIS A 221 4.30 5.84 -23.59
CA HIS A 221 4.49 7.22 -24.01
C HIS A 221 5.92 7.48 -24.53
N ILE A 222 6.96 7.04 -23.79
CA ILE A 222 8.36 7.15 -24.19
C ILE A 222 8.62 6.43 -25.54
N LEU A 223 8.01 5.26 -25.72
CA LEU A 223 8.18 4.46 -26.94
C LEU A 223 7.30 4.96 -28.11
N GLY A 224 6.45 5.94 -27.92
CA GLY A 224 5.50 6.42 -28.93
C GLY A 224 4.46 5.38 -29.34
N ILE A 225 4.13 4.44 -28.43
CA ILE A 225 3.17 3.37 -28.70
C ILE A 225 1.79 3.83 -28.27
N ASN A 226 0.87 3.92 -29.21
CA ASN A 226 -0.53 4.19 -28.97
C ASN A 226 -1.28 2.88 -28.73
N THR A 227 -2.19 2.87 -27.77
CA THR A 227 -3.07 1.74 -27.45
C THR A 227 -4.48 2.23 -27.18
N GLU A 228 -5.47 1.38 -27.49
CA GLU A 228 -6.87 1.60 -27.12
C GLU A 228 -7.17 1.16 -25.67
N THR A 229 -6.21 0.52 -25.00
CA THR A 229 -6.36 0.08 -23.61
C THR A 229 -6.34 1.29 -22.68
N SER A 230 -7.33 1.38 -21.81
CA SER A 230 -7.33 2.32 -20.69
C SER A 230 -6.44 1.82 -19.56
N PHE A 231 -5.79 2.75 -18.87
CA PHE A 231 -4.98 2.48 -17.68
C PHE A 231 -5.52 3.31 -16.51
N ASP A 232 -5.41 2.79 -15.31
CA ASP A 232 -5.72 3.56 -14.10
C ASP A 232 -4.66 4.65 -13.84
N GLY A 233 -3.43 4.41 -14.26
CA GLY A 233 -2.32 5.35 -14.20
C GLY A 233 -2.22 6.26 -15.43
N ARG A 234 -1.32 7.24 -15.35
CA ARG A 234 -1.03 8.25 -16.38
C ARG A 234 0.46 8.23 -16.76
N PRO A 235 0.86 8.74 -17.93
CA PRO A 235 2.27 9.03 -18.20
C PRO A 235 2.80 10.10 -17.24
N ILE A 236 3.98 9.87 -16.64
CA ILE A 236 4.66 10.84 -15.74
C ILE A 236 5.40 11.87 -16.60
N LYS A 237 4.66 12.72 -17.31
CA LYS A 237 5.19 13.68 -18.29
C LYS A 237 6.10 14.70 -17.66
N GLU A 238 5.83 15.10 -16.42
CA GLU A 238 6.64 16.05 -15.66
C GLU A 238 8.06 15.56 -15.36
N ALA A 239 8.31 14.25 -15.45
CA ALA A 239 9.64 13.67 -15.34
C ALA A 239 10.39 13.58 -16.67
N LEU A 240 9.69 13.78 -17.81
CA LEU A 240 10.26 13.58 -19.16
C LEU A 240 10.87 14.89 -19.73
N ILE A 241 11.98 14.72 -20.50
CA ILE A 241 12.60 15.83 -21.23
C ILE A 241 11.62 16.38 -22.27
N ASN A 242 11.56 17.70 -22.41
CA ASN A 242 10.73 18.40 -23.39
C ASN A 242 9.21 18.19 -23.22
N ASP A 243 8.79 17.72 -22.07
CA ASP A 243 7.37 17.62 -21.69
C ASP A 243 7.03 18.67 -20.62
N ILE A 244 5.91 18.53 -19.93
CA ILE A 244 5.42 19.56 -18.98
C ILE A 244 6.40 19.82 -17.83
N ASN A 245 6.33 21.05 -17.29
CA ASN A 245 7.09 21.39 -16.09
C ASN A 245 6.39 20.78 -14.85
N PRO A 246 7.12 20.17 -13.89
CA PRO A 246 6.53 19.68 -12.64
C PRO A 246 5.66 20.73 -11.91
N ASP A 247 6.05 22.00 -11.92
CA ASP A 247 5.32 23.10 -11.27
C ASP A 247 3.98 23.46 -11.96
N GLU A 248 3.76 22.96 -13.17
CA GLU A 248 2.52 23.18 -13.93
C GLU A 248 1.48 22.09 -13.68
N VAL A 249 1.88 20.98 -13.04
CA VAL A 249 0.97 19.87 -12.74
C VAL A 249 0.04 20.25 -11.60
N LYS A 250 -1.25 20.22 -11.88
CA LYS A 250 -2.27 20.47 -10.86
C LYS A 250 -2.53 19.22 -10.06
N VAL A 251 -2.31 19.32 -8.76
CA VAL A 251 -2.60 18.27 -7.77
C VAL A 251 -3.78 18.72 -6.92
N SER A 252 -4.69 17.82 -6.63
CA SER A 252 -5.74 18.02 -5.63
C SER A 252 -5.68 16.88 -4.62
N THR A 253 -6.06 17.17 -3.38
CA THR A 253 -6.14 16.16 -2.31
C THR A 253 -7.56 16.16 -1.76
N THR A 254 -8.12 14.98 -1.55
CA THR A 254 -9.43 14.77 -0.98
C THR A 254 -9.31 13.90 0.27
N GLU A 255 -9.96 14.30 1.34
CA GLU A 255 -10.11 13.51 2.56
C GLU A 255 -11.52 12.90 2.62
N HIS A 256 -11.60 11.60 2.81
CA HIS A 256 -12.85 10.88 3.09
C HIS A 256 -12.84 10.49 4.56
N VAL A 257 -13.76 11.05 5.32
CA VAL A 257 -13.90 10.78 6.77
C VAL A 257 -15.17 9.98 6.99
N SER A 258 -15.11 8.99 7.88
CA SER A 258 -16.26 8.23 8.33
C SER A 258 -16.18 8.00 9.84
N GLU A 259 -17.32 8.17 10.52
CA GLU A 259 -17.43 8.10 11.98
C GLU A 259 -18.59 7.18 12.35
N ASN A 260 -18.44 6.43 13.43
CA ASN A 260 -19.50 5.62 14.04
C ASN A 260 -19.89 6.23 15.38
N SER A 261 -21.11 6.76 15.46
CA SER A 261 -21.62 7.48 16.63
C SER A 261 -21.81 6.60 17.86
N GLN A 262 -21.97 5.29 17.68
CA GLN A 262 -22.21 4.34 18.78
C GLN A 262 -20.91 3.87 19.44
N THR A 263 -19.89 3.56 18.64
CA THR A 263 -18.60 3.08 19.12
C THR A 263 -17.59 4.20 19.35
N GLY A 264 -17.82 5.38 18.78
CA GLY A 264 -16.88 6.49 18.75
C GLY A 264 -15.71 6.25 17.76
N TYR A 265 -15.72 5.15 17.02
CA TYR A 265 -14.69 4.87 16.00
C TYR A 265 -14.75 5.90 14.88
N SER A 266 -13.58 6.38 14.48
CA SER A 266 -13.45 7.29 13.34
C SER A 266 -12.21 6.96 12.50
N GLN A 267 -12.31 7.24 11.21
CA GLN A 267 -11.24 6.98 10.24
C GLN A 267 -11.20 8.02 9.14
N LYS A 268 -10.05 8.14 8.53
CA LYS A 268 -9.80 9.03 7.40
C LYS A 268 -9.01 8.32 6.31
N LEU A 269 -9.41 8.50 5.05
CA LEU A 269 -8.67 8.12 3.85
C LEU A 269 -8.27 9.38 3.10
N VAL A 270 -6.99 9.49 2.72
CA VAL A 270 -6.43 10.61 1.96
C VAL A 270 -6.08 10.12 0.56
N ILE A 271 -6.61 10.82 -0.44
CA ILE A 271 -6.40 10.54 -1.86
C ILE A 271 -5.89 11.80 -2.55
N SER A 272 -4.73 11.72 -3.18
CA SER A 272 -4.24 12.73 -4.10
C SER A 272 -4.67 12.41 -5.53
N SER A 273 -4.87 13.45 -6.36
CA SER A 273 -5.28 13.27 -7.75
C SER A 273 -4.51 14.18 -8.69
N VAL A 274 -4.17 13.66 -9.86
CA VAL A 274 -3.58 14.38 -10.99
C VAL A 274 -4.45 14.12 -12.22
N GLY A 275 -5.23 15.11 -12.66
CA GLY A 275 -6.30 14.89 -13.63
C GLY A 275 -7.31 13.89 -13.07
N ASP A 276 -7.58 12.83 -13.84
CA ASP A 276 -8.52 11.76 -13.44
C ASP A 276 -7.83 10.62 -12.67
N THR A 277 -6.48 10.59 -12.62
CA THR A 277 -5.73 9.55 -11.90
C THR A 277 -5.71 9.83 -10.41
N LYS A 278 -6.06 8.80 -9.62
CA LYS A 278 -6.12 8.86 -8.17
C LYS A 278 -5.00 8.02 -7.55
N TYR A 279 -4.42 8.55 -6.48
CA TYR A 279 -3.36 7.92 -5.70
C TYR A 279 -3.80 7.86 -4.25
N ILE A 280 -3.81 6.68 -3.66
CA ILE A 280 -4.07 6.50 -2.23
C ILE A 280 -2.81 6.91 -1.50
N ASP A 281 -2.88 8.00 -0.72
CA ASP A 281 -1.74 8.42 0.09
C ASP A 281 -1.64 7.57 1.36
N TYR A 282 -2.74 7.45 2.09
CA TYR A 282 -2.88 6.58 3.26
C TYR A 282 -4.32 6.59 3.77
N ALA A 283 -4.63 5.61 4.65
CA ALA A 283 -5.76 5.73 5.56
C ALA A 283 -5.33 5.45 6.99
N GLU A 284 -6.02 6.07 7.94
CA GLU A 284 -5.74 5.96 9.37
C GLU A 284 -7.02 5.96 10.20
N ARG A 285 -6.99 5.27 11.34
CA ARG A 285 -7.93 5.48 12.43
C ARG A 285 -7.59 6.79 13.13
N THR A 286 -8.58 7.60 13.49
CA THR A 286 -8.39 8.97 14.01
C THR A 286 -8.74 9.16 15.47
N ASN A 287 -9.16 8.08 16.16
CA ASN A 287 -9.54 8.10 17.60
C ASN A 287 -8.85 7.00 18.40
#